data_961ae3d3a15833f536bdb863014f4198
#
_entry.id   961ae3d3a15833f536bdb863014f4198
#
_cell.length_a   1.000
_cell.length_b   1.000
_cell.length_c   1.000
_cell.angle_alpha   90.00
_cell.angle_beta   90.00
_cell.angle_gamma   90.00
#
_symmetry.space_group_name_H-M   'P 1'
#
loop_
_entity.id
_entity.type
_entity.pdbx_description
1 polymer ?
#
loop_
_entity_poly.entity_id
_entity_poly.type
_entity_poly.pdbx_seq_one_letter_code
_entity_poly.pdbx_strand_id
1 'polypeptide(L)'
;MQGPSRRHALGAVAGLTGLAAAAKAQSRDGLAGYAINLDTWCKQVPFEQRFALARKLGFKTIEFWTVDRGNGTPASAIRKLMDDNGLAATQFAPAWPNFADPAKIPELLKVTEQAIADARVLGCTKFTITGHALIEGMSREAQLAGYTAGLMRMAPLLEKAQVTGLVEPFNRVNHLNHLLNGSQPALPMVRSVASPRIKLLWDFYHMQLEDGDLIEKFTAGADQVAHVQIGDVPGRHQPGTGEINHANLLKAVRAAGYRDKIGLEFMPLNQDDARAVEDMLALGVA
;
A
#
# COMPACT_ATOMS: atom_id res chain seq x y z
N MET A 1 -32.04 -48.17 38.88
CA MET A 1 -30.86 -47.47 38.29
C MET A 1 -31.39 -46.67 37.10
N GLN A 2 -31.52 -45.35 37.32
CA GLN A 2 -32.02 -44.42 36.29
C GLN A 2 -30.80 -43.82 35.57
N GLY A 3 -30.79 -43.92 34.25
CA GLY A 3 -29.73 -43.37 33.41
C GLY A 3 -29.79 -41.82 33.27
N PRO A 4 -28.71 -41.13 32.91
CA PRO A 4 -28.63 -39.67 32.90
C PRO A 4 -29.48 -39.05 31.79
N SER A 5 -30.17 -37.97 32.13
CA SER A 5 -31.15 -37.27 31.31
C SER A 5 -30.51 -36.54 30.11
N ARG A 6 -31.20 -36.62 28.95
CA ARG A 6 -30.81 -35.99 27.66
C ARG A 6 -30.75 -34.44 27.65
N ARG A 7 -30.88 -33.78 28.78
CA ARG A 7 -30.89 -32.29 28.85
C ARG A 7 -29.51 -31.62 28.89
N HIS A 8 -28.43 -32.37 29.11
CA HIS A 8 -27.07 -31.79 29.23
C HIS A 8 -26.29 -31.74 27.88
N ALA A 9 -26.76 -32.39 26.82
CA ALA A 9 -26.07 -32.44 25.53
C ALA A 9 -26.32 -31.20 24.64
N LEU A 10 -27.45 -30.49 24.81
CA LEU A 10 -27.82 -29.33 23.98
C LEU A 10 -27.12 -28.02 24.41
N GLY A 11 -26.68 -27.91 25.66
CA GLY A 11 -25.98 -26.70 26.14
C GLY A 11 -24.54 -26.60 25.68
N ALA A 12 -23.86 -27.73 25.45
CA ALA A 12 -22.44 -27.76 25.07
C ALA A 12 -22.22 -27.41 23.59
N VAL A 13 -23.19 -27.73 22.69
CA VAL A 13 -23.05 -27.41 21.24
C VAL A 13 -23.29 -25.93 20.97
N ALA A 14 -24.21 -25.28 21.67
CA ALA A 14 -24.46 -23.84 21.52
C ALA A 14 -23.30 -23.00 22.04
N GLY A 15 -22.59 -23.44 23.07
CA GLY A 15 -21.40 -22.74 23.61
C GLY A 15 -20.20 -22.80 22.67
N LEU A 16 -19.95 -23.93 22.00
CA LEU A 16 -18.84 -24.11 21.07
C LEU A 16 -19.06 -23.34 19.76
N THR A 17 -20.29 -23.26 19.26
CA THR A 17 -20.60 -22.46 18.06
C THR A 17 -20.52 -20.95 18.34
N GLY A 18 -20.91 -20.50 19.55
CA GLY A 18 -20.79 -19.12 19.97
C GLY A 18 -19.33 -18.66 20.15
N LEU A 19 -18.49 -19.51 20.75
CA LEU A 19 -17.05 -19.25 20.91
C LEU A 19 -16.30 -19.24 19.57
N ALA A 20 -16.62 -20.14 18.63
CA ALA A 20 -16.03 -20.17 17.31
C ALA A 20 -16.47 -18.96 16.46
N ALA A 21 -17.74 -18.52 16.57
CA ALA A 21 -18.24 -17.32 15.91
C ALA A 21 -17.63 -16.04 16.50
N ALA A 22 -17.46 -15.96 17.81
CA ALA A 22 -16.82 -14.84 18.48
C ALA A 22 -15.32 -14.78 18.16
N ALA A 23 -14.60 -15.89 18.14
CA ALA A 23 -13.21 -15.98 17.72
C ALA A 23 -13.03 -15.56 16.26
N LYS A 24 -13.96 -15.95 15.38
CA LYS A 24 -13.95 -15.58 13.96
C LYS A 24 -14.31 -14.10 13.73
N ALA A 25 -15.15 -13.49 14.61
CA ALA A 25 -15.43 -12.06 14.59
C ALA A 25 -14.25 -11.26 15.14
N GLN A 26 -13.63 -11.69 16.23
CA GLN A 26 -12.46 -11.06 16.82
C GLN A 26 -11.23 -11.11 15.90
N SER A 27 -11.09 -12.18 15.08
CA SER A 27 -10.03 -12.29 14.08
C SER A 27 -10.19 -11.31 12.92
N ARG A 28 -11.41 -10.91 12.55
CA ARG A 28 -11.65 -9.96 11.44
C ARG A 28 -11.36 -8.51 11.81
N ASP A 29 -11.45 -8.14 13.06
CA ASP A 29 -11.03 -6.80 13.53
C ASP A 29 -9.50 -6.63 13.43
N GLY A 30 -8.73 -7.72 13.44
CA GLY A 30 -7.30 -7.72 13.20
C GLY A 30 -6.87 -7.25 11.80
N LEU A 31 -7.78 -7.19 10.82
CA LEU A 31 -7.51 -6.62 9.49
C LEU A 31 -7.75 -5.10 9.42
N ALA A 32 -8.28 -4.49 10.48
CA ALA A 32 -8.63 -3.07 10.46
C ALA A 32 -7.44 -2.15 10.26
N GLY A 33 -6.23 -2.59 10.61
CA GLY A 33 -4.97 -1.86 10.41
C GLY A 33 -4.39 -1.93 8.99
N TYR A 34 -4.99 -2.72 8.07
CA TYR A 34 -4.42 -3.02 6.76
C TYR A 34 -5.30 -2.57 5.61
N ALA A 35 -4.65 -2.29 4.46
CA ALA A 35 -5.30 -2.07 3.17
C ALA A 35 -4.81 -3.14 2.18
N ILE A 36 -5.74 -3.87 1.58
CA ILE A 36 -5.41 -4.89 0.56
C ILE A 36 -5.11 -4.22 -0.78
N ASN A 37 -4.01 -4.61 -1.43
CA ASN A 37 -3.69 -4.12 -2.77
C ASN A 37 -4.39 -4.96 -3.84
N LEU A 38 -5.34 -4.34 -4.55
CA LEU A 38 -6.16 -5.04 -5.55
C LEU A 38 -5.40 -5.43 -6.82
N ASP A 39 -4.18 -4.91 -7.05
CA ASP A 39 -3.36 -5.30 -8.20
C ASP A 39 -2.48 -6.51 -7.91
N THR A 40 -2.32 -6.89 -6.64
CA THR A 40 -1.51 -8.03 -6.23
C THR A 40 -2.32 -9.19 -5.66
N TRP A 41 -3.51 -8.92 -5.11
CA TRP A 41 -4.42 -9.92 -4.54
C TRP A 41 -5.59 -10.24 -5.46
N CYS A 42 -6.24 -11.38 -5.23
CA CYS A 42 -7.44 -11.82 -5.94
C CYS A 42 -7.26 -11.86 -7.47
N LYS A 43 -6.04 -12.13 -7.95
CA LYS A 43 -5.68 -12.05 -9.38
C LYS A 43 -6.35 -13.12 -10.25
N GLN A 44 -6.96 -14.13 -9.66
CA GLN A 44 -7.72 -15.18 -10.34
C GLN A 44 -9.04 -14.67 -10.97
N VAL A 45 -9.46 -13.44 -10.65
CA VAL A 45 -10.64 -12.80 -11.23
C VAL A 45 -10.31 -11.43 -11.86
N PRO A 46 -11.16 -10.91 -12.78
CA PRO A 46 -11.05 -9.55 -13.29
C PRO A 46 -11.04 -8.50 -12.17
N PHE A 47 -10.41 -7.36 -12.44
CA PHE A 47 -10.20 -6.31 -11.44
C PHE A 47 -11.48 -5.86 -10.74
N GLU A 48 -12.57 -5.69 -11.49
CA GLU A 48 -13.86 -5.22 -10.98
C GLU A 48 -14.47 -6.17 -9.94
N GLN A 49 -14.18 -7.46 -10.05
CA GLN A 49 -14.68 -8.49 -9.12
C GLN A 49 -13.84 -8.57 -7.83
N ARG A 50 -12.61 -8.03 -7.83
CA ARG A 50 -11.71 -8.06 -6.67
C ARG A 50 -12.22 -7.26 -5.49
N PHE A 51 -13.04 -6.23 -5.71
CA PHE A 51 -13.68 -5.43 -4.67
C PHE A 51 -14.58 -6.30 -3.78
N ALA A 52 -15.45 -7.09 -4.39
CA ALA A 52 -16.32 -8.01 -3.67
C ALA A 52 -15.53 -9.10 -2.90
N LEU A 53 -14.44 -9.61 -3.50
CA LEU A 53 -13.56 -10.57 -2.83
C LEU A 53 -12.82 -9.94 -1.65
N ALA A 54 -12.25 -8.74 -1.79
CA ALA A 54 -11.62 -8.01 -0.69
C ALA A 54 -12.58 -7.83 0.50
N ARG A 55 -13.84 -7.45 0.20
CA ARG A 55 -14.88 -7.34 1.22
C ARG A 55 -15.21 -8.69 1.87
N LYS A 56 -15.31 -9.76 1.09
CA LYS A 56 -15.56 -11.13 1.57
C LYS A 56 -14.42 -11.63 2.46
N LEU A 57 -13.18 -11.30 2.14
CA LEU A 57 -12.00 -11.61 2.96
C LEU A 57 -11.98 -10.85 4.30
N GLY A 58 -12.74 -9.76 4.43
CA GLY A 58 -12.89 -8.99 5.67
C GLY A 58 -12.26 -7.61 5.64
N PHE A 59 -11.65 -7.21 4.54
CA PHE A 59 -11.06 -5.86 4.42
C PHE A 59 -12.13 -4.77 4.31
N LYS A 60 -11.80 -3.60 4.82
CA LYS A 60 -12.58 -2.36 4.70
C LYS A 60 -11.84 -1.29 3.91
N THR A 61 -10.53 -1.48 3.74
CA THR A 61 -9.64 -0.54 3.05
C THR A 61 -8.86 -1.26 1.97
N ILE A 62 -8.70 -0.58 0.84
CA ILE A 62 -8.01 -1.06 -0.35
C ILE A 62 -6.96 -0.05 -0.80
N GLU A 63 -6.03 -0.50 -1.59
CA GLU A 63 -5.21 0.31 -2.48
C GLU A 63 -5.12 -0.35 -3.84
N PHE A 64 -4.77 0.40 -4.85
CA PHE A 64 -4.63 -0.10 -6.22
C PHE A 64 -3.72 0.84 -7.03
N TRP A 65 -3.27 0.35 -8.17
CA TRP A 65 -2.40 1.12 -9.05
C TRP A 65 -3.21 2.14 -9.87
N THR A 66 -3.25 2.03 -11.17
CA THR A 66 -3.84 3.05 -12.05
C THR A 66 -5.37 3.03 -12.05
N VAL A 67 -5.99 4.21 -12.00
CA VAL A 67 -7.43 4.39 -12.19
C VAL A 67 -7.82 3.95 -13.61
N ASP A 68 -7.13 4.49 -14.60
CA ASP A 68 -7.36 4.19 -16.03
C ASP A 68 -6.79 2.84 -16.41
N ARG A 69 -7.07 1.79 -15.95
CA ARG A 69 -6.64 0.40 -16.27
C ARG A 69 -6.16 0.13 -17.74
N GLY A 70 -5.85 1.18 -18.51
CA GLY A 70 -5.48 1.12 -19.93
C GLY A 70 -6.69 0.99 -20.87
N ASN A 71 -7.91 1.18 -20.38
CA ASN A 71 -9.15 1.06 -21.13
C ASN A 71 -10.09 2.27 -20.93
N GLY A 72 -9.59 3.38 -20.40
CA GLY A 72 -10.37 4.59 -20.15
C GLY A 72 -11.31 4.50 -18.95
N THR A 73 -11.08 3.57 -18.00
CA THR A 73 -11.91 3.46 -16.79
C THR A 73 -11.87 4.76 -15.98
N PRO A 74 -13.01 5.44 -15.77
CA PRO A 74 -13.03 6.67 -14.99
C PRO A 74 -13.01 6.40 -13.48
N ALA A 75 -12.51 7.34 -12.69
CA ALA A 75 -12.49 7.25 -11.23
C ALA A 75 -13.89 7.01 -10.63
N SER A 76 -14.94 7.52 -11.26
CA SER A 76 -16.33 7.30 -10.84
C SER A 76 -16.77 5.84 -10.92
N ALA A 77 -16.26 5.07 -11.89
CA ALA A 77 -16.54 3.64 -11.96
C ALA A 77 -15.89 2.88 -10.80
N ILE A 78 -14.62 3.21 -10.48
CA ILE A 78 -13.92 2.66 -9.31
C ILE A 78 -14.66 3.06 -8.02
N ARG A 79 -15.06 4.33 -7.90
CA ARG A 79 -15.82 4.82 -6.74
C ARG A 79 -17.13 4.02 -6.53
N LYS A 80 -17.86 3.76 -7.60
CA LYS A 80 -19.08 2.94 -7.54
C LYS A 80 -18.78 1.53 -7.01
N LEU A 81 -17.71 0.88 -7.49
CA LEU A 81 -17.31 -0.46 -7.00
C LEU A 81 -16.94 -0.42 -5.50
N MET A 82 -16.29 0.64 -5.05
CA MET A 82 -15.99 0.85 -3.63
C MET A 82 -17.27 1.00 -2.81
N ASP A 83 -18.21 1.84 -3.25
CA ASP A 83 -19.47 2.08 -2.56
C ASP A 83 -20.34 0.83 -2.48
N ASP A 84 -20.49 0.10 -3.60
CA ASP A 84 -21.26 -1.14 -3.69
C ASP A 84 -20.73 -2.22 -2.71
N ASN A 85 -19.43 -2.16 -2.34
CA ASN A 85 -18.79 -3.12 -1.45
C ASN A 85 -18.43 -2.56 -0.07
N GLY A 86 -18.75 -1.30 0.23
CA GLY A 86 -18.43 -0.64 1.50
C GLY A 86 -16.93 -0.58 1.79
N LEU A 87 -16.13 -0.21 0.76
CA LEU A 87 -14.67 -0.10 0.81
C LEU A 87 -14.23 1.37 0.72
N ALA A 88 -13.09 1.68 1.32
CA ALA A 88 -12.41 2.97 1.20
C ALA A 88 -11.00 2.78 0.64
N ALA A 89 -10.54 3.70 -0.22
CA ALA A 89 -9.18 3.69 -0.74
C ALA A 89 -8.21 4.42 0.20
N THR A 90 -7.03 3.85 0.43
CA THR A 90 -5.93 4.50 1.17
C THR A 90 -5.01 5.28 0.25
N GLN A 91 -4.75 4.76 -0.92
CA GLN A 91 -3.96 5.40 -1.98
C GLN A 91 -4.23 4.72 -3.34
N PHE A 92 -3.81 5.36 -4.42
CA PHE A 92 -3.76 4.83 -5.78
C PHE A 92 -2.52 5.38 -6.50
N ALA A 93 -2.15 4.83 -7.66
CA ALA A 93 -0.98 5.29 -8.41
C ALA A 93 -1.39 5.83 -9.79
N PRO A 94 -1.31 7.14 -10.05
CA PRO A 94 -1.44 7.70 -11.39
C PRO A 94 -0.31 7.25 -12.33
N ALA A 95 -0.57 7.29 -13.62
CA ALA A 95 0.47 7.09 -14.64
C ALA A 95 1.24 8.40 -14.86
N TRP A 96 2.48 8.45 -14.39
CA TRP A 96 3.32 9.64 -14.45
C TRP A 96 4.15 9.71 -15.75
N PRO A 97 4.31 10.90 -16.36
CA PRO A 97 5.36 11.10 -17.37
C PRO A 97 6.73 11.00 -16.74
N ASN A 98 7.78 10.72 -17.50
CA ASN A 98 9.15 10.76 -16.96
C ASN A 98 9.60 12.22 -16.74
N PHE A 99 9.18 12.80 -15.63
CA PHE A 99 9.42 14.22 -15.30
C PHE A 99 10.81 14.53 -14.72
N ALA A 100 11.71 13.56 -14.69
CA ALA A 100 13.14 13.86 -14.59
C ALA A 100 13.62 14.65 -15.81
N ASP A 101 12.95 14.53 -16.96
CA ASP A 101 13.10 15.41 -18.11
C ASP A 101 12.32 16.73 -17.88
N PRO A 102 12.98 17.90 -17.82
CA PRO A 102 12.32 19.18 -17.68
C PRO A 102 11.25 19.48 -18.74
N ALA A 103 11.38 18.92 -19.94
CA ALA A 103 10.39 19.08 -21.02
C ALA A 103 9.04 18.44 -20.67
N LYS A 104 9.01 17.51 -19.71
CA LYS A 104 7.81 16.83 -19.25
C LYS A 104 7.04 17.57 -18.13
N ILE A 105 7.54 18.69 -17.64
CA ILE A 105 6.89 19.44 -16.55
C ILE A 105 5.46 19.89 -16.90
N PRO A 106 5.13 20.38 -18.10
CA PRO A 106 3.74 20.73 -18.44
C PRO A 106 2.80 19.52 -18.35
N GLU A 107 3.25 18.35 -18.82
CA GLU A 107 2.51 17.10 -18.75
C GLU A 107 2.35 16.63 -17.30
N LEU A 108 3.41 16.71 -16.49
CA LEU A 108 3.38 16.43 -15.05
C LEU A 108 2.30 17.23 -14.33
N LEU A 109 2.23 18.54 -14.56
CA LEU A 109 1.25 19.40 -13.89
C LEU A 109 -0.18 19.02 -14.29
N LYS A 110 -0.42 18.72 -15.56
CA LYS A 110 -1.72 18.24 -16.05
C LYS A 110 -2.11 16.90 -15.39
N VAL A 111 -1.19 15.94 -15.31
CA VAL A 111 -1.43 14.66 -14.63
C VAL A 111 -1.68 14.88 -13.13
N THR A 112 -0.96 15.80 -12.50
CA THR A 112 -1.16 16.14 -11.09
C THR A 112 -2.57 16.68 -10.83
N GLU A 113 -3.07 17.59 -11.68
CA GLU A 113 -4.43 18.13 -11.57
C GLU A 113 -5.48 17.03 -11.76
N GLN A 114 -5.29 16.13 -12.71
CA GLN A 114 -6.17 14.98 -12.92
C GLN A 114 -6.14 14.03 -11.71
N ALA A 115 -4.96 13.70 -11.19
CA ALA A 115 -4.82 12.85 -10.01
C ALA A 115 -5.51 13.45 -8.76
N ILE A 116 -5.46 14.77 -8.60
CA ILE A 116 -6.20 15.48 -7.54
C ILE A 116 -7.70 15.36 -7.76
N ALA A 117 -8.19 15.47 -9.01
CA ALA A 117 -9.60 15.30 -9.33
C ALA A 117 -10.06 13.86 -9.04
N ASP A 118 -9.28 12.87 -9.46
CA ASP A 118 -9.56 11.46 -9.20
C ASP A 118 -9.56 11.15 -7.69
N ALA A 119 -8.60 11.69 -6.93
CA ALA A 119 -8.53 11.55 -5.48
C ALA A 119 -9.83 12.05 -4.80
N ARG A 120 -10.38 13.18 -5.26
CA ARG A 120 -11.66 13.70 -4.74
C ARG A 120 -12.83 12.77 -5.05
N VAL A 121 -12.91 12.25 -6.26
CA VAL A 121 -13.96 11.30 -6.66
C VAL A 121 -13.86 10.03 -5.85
N LEU A 122 -12.65 9.48 -5.67
CA LEU A 122 -12.39 8.28 -4.89
C LEU A 122 -12.57 8.48 -3.37
N GLY A 123 -12.61 9.71 -2.89
CA GLY A 123 -12.57 10.01 -1.45
C GLY A 123 -11.23 9.63 -0.80
N CYS A 124 -10.16 9.67 -1.59
CA CYS A 124 -8.80 9.35 -1.18
C CYS A 124 -7.96 10.62 -1.05
N THR A 125 -7.04 10.68 -0.11
CA THR A 125 -6.18 11.84 0.13
C THR A 125 -4.72 11.61 -0.22
N LYS A 126 -4.40 10.48 -0.82
CA LYS A 126 -3.03 10.07 -1.16
C LYS A 126 -2.97 9.44 -2.53
N PHE A 127 -1.86 9.64 -3.23
CA PHE A 127 -1.51 8.88 -4.42
C PHE A 127 0.01 8.68 -4.51
N THR A 128 0.41 7.58 -5.13
CA THR A 128 1.83 7.22 -5.29
C THR A 128 2.44 7.96 -6.48
N ILE A 129 3.67 8.44 -6.29
CA ILE A 129 4.55 9.01 -7.31
C ILE A 129 5.74 8.07 -7.46
N THR A 130 5.73 7.25 -8.51
CA THR A 130 6.82 6.33 -8.79
C THR A 130 8.01 7.07 -9.41
N GLY A 131 9.21 6.50 -9.26
CA GLY A 131 10.35 6.88 -10.09
C GLY A 131 10.14 6.44 -11.55
N HIS A 132 11.16 6.64 -12.37
CA HIS A 132 11.10 6.37 -13.81
C HIS A 132 12.32 5.58 -14.26
N ALA A 133 12.22 4.99 -15.44
CA ALA A 133 13.38 4.45 -16.12
C ALA A 133 14.40 5.57 -16.38
N LEU A 134 15.69 5.22 -16.35
CA LEU A 134 16.77 6.16 -16.65
C LEU A 134 16.63 6.70 -18.07
N ILE A 135 16.89 8.01 -18.24
CA ILE A 135 16.90 8.70 -19.52
C ILE A 135 18.29 8.54 -20.13
N GLU A 136 18.36 7.94 -21.32
CA GLU A 136 19.63 7.79 -22.03
C GLU A 136 20.26 9.14 -22.35
N GLY A 137 21.58 9.24 -22.16
CA GLY A 137 22.35 10.46 -22.41
C GLY A 137 22.25 11.53 -21.31
N MET A 138 21.43 11.33 -20.28
CA MET A 138 21.35 12.23 -19.13
C MET A 138 22.02 11.61 -17.88
N SER A 139 22.89 12.35 -17.19
CA SER A 139 23.54 11.83 -15.98
C SER A 139 22.50 11.54 -14.87
N ARG A 140 22.79 10.60 -14.00
CA ARG A 140 21.90 10.27 -12.88
C ARG A 140 21.65 11.47 -11.97
N GLU A 141 22.67 12.28 -11.72
CA GLU A 141 22.58 13.48 -10.90
C GLU A 141 21.62 14.51 -11.53
N ALA A 142 21.73 14.73 -12.87
CA ALA A 142 20.82 15.62 -13.59
C ALA A 142 19.38 15.11 -13.54
N GLN A 143 19.16 13.78 -13.65
CA GLN A 143 17.84 13.20 -13.54
C GLN A 143 17.26 13.32 -12.12
N LEU A 144 18.06 13.10 -11.07
CA LEU A 144 17.62 13.30 -9.68
C LEU A 144 17.27 14.77 -9.40
N ALA A 145 18.05 15.69 -9.92
CA ALA A 145 17.77 17.13 -9.83
C ALA A 145 16.46 17.50 -10.57
N GLY A 146 16.28 16.98 -11.79
CA GLY A 146 15.05 17.18 -12.58
C GLY A 146 13.82 16.62 -11.88
N TYR A 147 13.92 15.39 -11.35
CA TYR A 147 12.85 14.77 -10.58
C TYR A 147 12.48 15.60 -9.34
N THR A 148 13.48 16.05 -8.57
CA THR A 148 13.29 16.94 -7.42
C THR A 148 12.59 18.25 -7.81
N ALA A 149 13.03 18.88 -8.91
CA ALA A 149 12.40 20.08 -9.44
C ALA A 149 10.92 19.84 -9.83
N GLY A 150 10.63 18.67 -10.41
CA GLY A 150 9.25 18.26 -10.71
C GLY A 150 8.38 18.15 -9.45
N LEU A 151 8.89 17.50 -8.39
CA LEU A 151 8.20 17.44 -7.09
C LEU A 151 7.93 18.84 -6.50
N MET A 152 8.90 19.75 -6.58
CA MET A 152 8.73 21.13 -6.13
C MET A 152 7.64 21.88 -6.93
N ARG A 153 7.44 21.55 -8.20
CA ARG A 153 6.35 22.11 -9.03
C ARG A 153 4.99 21.54 -8.68
N MET A 154 4.92 20.26 -8.25
CA MET A 154 3.69 19.62 -7.79
C MET A 154 3.24 20.12 -6.41
N ALA A 155 4.18 20.40 -5.52
CA ALA A 155 3.92 20.67 -4.11
C ALA A 155 2.84 21.74 -3.85
N PRO A 156 2.81 22.91 -4.50
CA PRO A 156 1.77 23.93 -4.28
C PRO A 156 0.36 23.45 -4.65
N LEU A 157 0.24 22.61 -5.70
CA LEU A 157 -1.05 22.04 -6.13
C LEU A 157 -1.57 21.06 -5.08
N LEU A 158 -0.70 20.21 -4.56
CA LEU A 158 -1.01 19.22 -3.54
C LEU A 158 -1.37 19.87 -2.21
N GLU A 159 -0.64 20.90 -1.80
CA GLU A 159 -0.92 21.67 -0.60
C GLU A 159 -2.29 22.36 -0.67
N LYS A 160 -2.59 23.02 -1.76
CA LYS A 160 -3.90 23.66 -2.00
C LYS A 160 -5.02 22.63 -1.98
N ALA A 161 -4.81 21.45 -2.56
CA ALA A 161 -5.81 20.38 -2.64
C ALA A 161 -5.94 19.56 -1.34
N GLN A 162 -4.99 19.69 -0.41
CA GLN A 162 -4.86 18.85 0.80
C GLN A 162 -4.68 17.36 0.47
N VAL A 163 -4.02 17.05 -0.65
CA VAL A 163 -3.69 15.69 -1.11
C VAL A 163 -2.19 15.46 -0.93
N THR A 164 -1.78 14.26 -0.55
CA THR A 164 -0.37 13.90 -0.35
C THR A 164 0.14 13.04 -1.49
N GLY A 165 1.19 13.49 -2.16
CA GLY A 165 1.99 12.71 -3.10
C GLY A 165 3.02 11.87 -2.35
N LEU A 166 2.99 10.58 -2.59
CA LEU A 166 3.82 9.56 -1.95
C LEU A 166 4.93 9.13 -2.91
N VAL A 167 6.14 9.61 -2.72
CA VAL A 167 7.30 9.17 -3.51
C VAL A 167 7.67 7.76 -3.10
N GLU A 168 7.68 6.84 -4.05
CA GLU A 168 8.02 5.43 -3.83
C GLU A 168 9.36 5.09 -4.49
N PRO A 169 10.41 4.82 -3.71
CA PRO A 169 11.65 4.24 -4.21
C PRO A 169 11.50 2.72 -4.35
N PHE A 170 12.04 2.18 -5.44
CA PHE A 170 12.02 0.75 -5.75
C PHE A 170 13.33 0.05 -5.36
N ASN A 171 13.50 -1.19 -5.81
CA ASN A 171 14.74 -1.95 -5.74
C ASN A 171 15.27 -2.28 -7.15
N ARG A 172 16.58 -2.46 -7.26
CA ARG A 172 17.25 -2.79 -8.53
C ARG A 172 17.07 -4.21 -9.02
N VAL A 173 16.63 -5.12 -8.15
CA VAL A 173 16.42 -6.52 -8.51
C VAL A 173 15.22 -6.66 -9.45
N ASN A 174 14.10 -6.01 -9.13
CA ASN A 174 12.87 -6.08 -9.90
C ASN A 174 12.71 -4.94 -10.91
N HIS A 175 13.41 -3.81 -10.68
CA HIS A 175 13.26 -2.58 -11.46
C HIS A 175 14.64 -2.11 -11.97
N LEU A 176 15.23 -2.90 -12.87
CA LEU A 176 16.48 -2.53 -13.53
C LEU A 176 16.35 -1.18 -14.22
N ASN A 177 17.42 -0.37 -14.18
CA ASN A 177 17.46 0.96 -14.79
C ASN A 177 16.42 1.95 -14.26
N HIS A 178 15.92 1.76 -13.05
CA HIS A 178 15.04 2.72 -12.40
C HIS A 178 15.83 3.83 -11.71
N LEU A 179 15.30 5.07 -11.73
CA LEU A 179 16.01 6.24 -11.19
C LEU A 179 16.10 6.21 -9.66
N LEU A 180 14.98 5.93 -8.98
CA LEU A 180 14.89 5.92 -7.51
C LEU A 180 14.94 4.49 -6.98
N ASN A 181 16.06 4.14 -6.37
CA ASN A 181 16.24 2.85 -5.70
C ASN A 181 16.70 3.09 -4.27
N GLY A 182 15.99 2.49 -3.32
CA GLY A 182 16.28 2.60 -1.89
C GLY A 182 15.99 3.95 -1.26
N SER A 183 16.18 4.01 0.04
CA SER A 183 15.89 5.18 0.84
C SER A 183 16.91 6.32 0.64
N GLN A 184 18.15 6.02 0.26
CA GLN A 184 19.25 6.99 0.22
C GLN A 184 19.04 8.15 -0.76
N PRO A 185 18.60 7.95 -2.03
CA PRO A 185 18.28 9.10 -2.86
C PRO A 185 16.92 9.73 -2.50
N ALA A 186 15.95 8.94 -2.06
CA ALA A 186 14.58 9.39 -1.88
C ALA A 186 14.36 10.23 -0.62
N LEU A 187 14.93 9.84 0.52
CA LEU A 187 14.72 10.54 1.79
C LEU A 187 15.32 11.98 1.79
N PRO A 188 16.59 12.20 1.42
CA PRO A 188 17.11 13.56 1.32
C PRO A 188 16.40 14.38 0.24
N MET A 189 15.97 13.77 -0.87
CA MET A 189 15.19 14.42 -1.91
C MET A 189 13.85 14.94 -1.36
N VAL A 190 13.04 14.12 -0.71
CA VAL A 190 11.76 14.53 -0.13
C VAL A 190 11.96 15.61 0.94
N ARG A 191 13.00 15.49 1.77
CA ARG A 191 13.36 16.54 2.73
C ARG A 191 13.72 17.87 2.06
N SER A 192 14.41 17.83 0.92
CA SER A 192 14.80 19.04 0.18
C SER A 192 13.62 19.75 -0.48
N VAL A 193 12.55 19.02 -0.86
CA VAL A 193 11.29 19.61 -1.35
C VAL A 193 10.60 20.42 -0.25
N ALA A 194 10.78 20.03 1.01
CA ALA A 194 10.28 20.73 2.20
C ALA A 194 8.75 20.98 2.20
N SER A 195 7.97 20.10 1.55
CA SER A 195 6.51 20.19 1.52
C SER A 195 5.87 19.21 2.50
N PRO A 196 4.82 19.62 3.24
CA PRO A 196 4.05 18.69 4.06
C PRO A 196 3.23 17.70 3.24
N ARG A 197 3.11 17.91 1.92
CA ARG A 197 2.31 17.10 1.00
C ARG A 197 3.14 16.29 0.00
N ILE A 198 4.45 16.33 0.08
CA ILE A 198 5.35 15.40 -0.63
C ILE A 198 6.02 14.56 0.44
N LYS A 199 5.69 13.29 0.47
CA LYS A 199 6.14 12.33 1.50
C LYS A 199 6.60 11.03 0.83
N LEU A 200 7.13 10.10 1.63
CA LEU A 200 7.52 8.78 1.16
C LEU A 200 6.37 7.76 1.32
N LEU A 201 6.23 6.91 0.33
CA LEU A 201 5.74 5.57 0.51
C LEU A 201 6.95 4.68 0.83
N TRP A 202 6.88 3.97 1.94
CA TRP A 202 7.93 3.07 2.38
C TRP A 202 7.47 1.62 2.24
N ASP A 203 7.86 0.98 1.14
CA ASP A 203 7.61 -0.44 0.92
C ASP A 203 8.77 -1.27 1.46
N PHE A 204 8.54 -2.01 2.51
CA PHE A 204 9.58 -2.82 3.16
C PHE A 204 10.11 -3.96 2.30
N TYR A 205 9.36 -4.43 1.31
CA TYR A 205 9.89 -5.36 0.33
C TYR A 205 11.01 -4.72 -0.52
N HIS A 206 10.76 -3.52 -1.02
CA HIS A 206 11.78 -2.78 -1.78
C HIS A 206 12.98 -2.43 -0.91
N MET A 207 12.74 -1.98 0.32
CA MET A 207 13.80 -1.58 1.24
C MET A 207 14.64 -2.78 1.71
N GLN A 208 14.05 -3.98 1.86
CA GLN A 208 14.82 -5.18 2.20
C GLN A 208 15.82 -5.54 1.09
N LEU A 209 15.37 -5.51 -0.17
CA LEU A 209 16.20 -5.86 -1.31
C LEU A 209 17.29 -4.82 -1.64
N GLU A 210 17.05 -3.56 -1.32
CA GLU A 210 17.94 -2.47 -1.69
C GLU A 210 18.83 -2.00 -0.53
N ASP A 211 18.25 -1.81 0.63
CA ASP A 211 18.89 -1.12 1.74
C ASP A 211 19.33 -2.05 2.89
N GLY A 212 18.52 -3.05 3.25
CA GLY A 212 18.67 -3.77 4.51
C GLY A 212 18.47 -2.85 5.72
N ASP A 213 18.78 -3.36 6.93
CA ASP A 213 18.70 -2.61 8.21
C ASP A 213 17.39 -1.83 8.37
N LEU A 214 16.27 -2.55 8.16
CA LEU A 214 14.94 -1.98 7.93
C LEU A 214 14.45 -1.08 9.05
N ILE A 215 14.68 -1.47 10.31
CA ILE A 215 14.14 -0.75 11.48
C ILE A 215 14.87 0.58 11.67
N GLU A 216 16.21 0.58 11.60
CA GLU A 216 16.98 1.79 11.81
C GLU A 216 16.73 2.80 10.70
N LYS A 217 16.77 2.36 9.43
CA LYS A 217 16.53 3.25 8.28
C LYS A 217 15.11 3.80 8.25
N PHE A 218 14.10 2.98 8.57
CA PHE A 218 12.74 3.48 8.70
C PHE A 218 12.63 4.53 9.81
N THR A 219 13.20 4.24 10.98
CA THR A 219 13.13 5.16 12.14
C THR A 219 13.79 6.50 11.82
N ALA A 220 14.93 6.49 11.14
CA ALA A 220 15.63 7.69 10.70
C ALA A 220 14.85 8.53 9.66
N GLY A 221 13.93 7.90 8.91
CA GLY A 221 13.11 8.52 7.88
C GLY A 221 11.65 8.71 8.24
N ALA A 222 11.19 8.25 9.40
CA ALA A 222 9.77 8.15 9.75
C ALA A 222 9.01 9.47 9.69
N ASP A 223 9.67 10.61 9.93
CA ASP A 223 9.13 11.97 9.80
C ASP A 223 8.67 12.33 8.38
N GLN A 224 9.19 11.61 7.38
CA GLN A 224 8.85 11.80 5.97
C GLN A 224 7.95 10.69 5.41
N VAL A 225 7.61 9.66 6.16
CA VAL A 225 6.78 8.54 5.69
C VAL A 225 5.31 8.81 5.94
N ALA A 226 4.48 8.76 4.90
CA ALA A 226 3.03 8.92 5.01
C ALA A 226 2.24 7.68 4.53
N HIS A 227 2.91 6.68 3.98
CA HIS A 227 2.33 5.37 3.68
C HIS A 227 3.38 4.26 3.84
N VAL A 228 2.95 3.12 4.35
CA VAL A 228 3.80 1.93 4.55
C VAL A 228 3.18 0.79 3.78
N GLN A 229 4.02 0.04 3.07
CA GLN A 229 3.64 -1.22 2.44
C GLN A 229 4.55 -2.35 2.92
N ILE A 230 4.03 -3.58 2.89
CA ILE A 230 4.75 -4.80 3.28
C ILE A 230 4.58 -5.91 2.26
N GLY A 231 5.64 -6.69 2.11
CA GLY A 231 5.73 -7.96 1.44
C GLY A 231 6.98 -8.66 1.94
N ASP A 232 7.01 -9.99 1.93
CA ASP A 232 8.15 -10.76 2.42
C ASP A 232 9.17 -11.05 1.30
N VAL A 233 10.41 -11.27 1.68
CA VAL A 233 11.53 -11.63 0.79
C VAL A 233 12.01 -13.02 1.18
N PRO A 234 12.25 -13.91 0.18
CA PRO A 234 12.08 -13.74 -1.26
C PRO A 234 10.64 -13.88 -1.74
N GLY A 235 10.37 -13.46 -2.97
CA GLY A 235 9.15 -13.78 -3.74
C GLY A 235 8.00 -12.79 -3.61
N ARG A 236 8.08 -11.81 -2.71
CA ARG A 236 7.02 -10.81 -2.46
C ARG A 236 5.69 -11.46 -2.10
N HIS A 237 5.72 -12.40 -1.16
CA HIS A 237 4.55 -13.08 -0.61
C HIS A 237 4.16 -12.49 0.75
N GLN A 238 3.17 -13.10 1.41
CA GLN A 238 2.70 -12.63 2.72
C GLN A 238 3.78 -12.78 3.81
N PRO A 239 3.76 -11.91 4.83
CA PRO A 239 4.59 -12.02 6.03
C PRO A 239 4.64 -13.42 6.63
N GLY A 240 5.84 -13.88 6.98
CA GLY A 240 6.09 -15.21 7.54
C GLY A 240 6.42 -16.27 6.50
N THR A 241 6.46 -15.93 5.21
CA THR A 241 6.89 -16.85 4.15
C THR A 241 8.35 -16.67 3.75
N GLY A 242 9.02 -15.63 4.25
CA GLY A 242 10.38 -15.28 3.91
C GLY A 242 11.24 -14.93 5.15
N GLU A 243 12.17 -13.99 4.98
CA GLU A 243 13.23 -13.68 5.96
C GLU A 243 12.96 -12.46 6.82
N ILE A 244 11.91 -11.64 6.50
CA ILE A 244 11.65 -10.41 7.25
C ILE A 244 10.91 -10.72 8.56
N ASN A 245 11.45 -10.26 9.69
CA ASN A 245 10.73 -10.33 10.98
C ASN A 245 9.66 -9.23 11.06
N HIS A 246 8.53 -9.43 10.37
CA HIS A 246 7.45 -8.45 10.29
C HIS A 246 6.85 -8.11 11.66
N ALA A 247 6.82 -9.03 12.61
CA ALA A 247 6.30 -8.75 13.95
C ALA A 247 7.14 -7.68 14.68
N ASN A 248 8.47 -7.79 14.64
CA ASN A 248 9.36 -6.78 15.21
C ASN A 248 9.34 -5.49 14.38
N LEU A 249 9.32 -5.61 13.07
CA LEU A 249 9.28 -4.49 12.14
C LEU A 249 8.04 -3.61 12.37
N LEU A 250 6.85 -4.19 12.41
CA LEU A 250 5.60 -3.45 12.61
C LEU A 250 5.50 -2.82 14.01
N LYS A 251 6.06 -3.46 15.04
CA LYS A 251 6.21 -2.82 16.36
C LYS A 251 7.07 -1.56 16.29
N ALA A 252 8.20 -1.61 15.58
CA ALA A 252 9.06 -0.45 15.40
C ALA A 252 8.37 0.65 14.57
N VAL A 253 7.63 0.30 13.52
CA VAL A 253 6.82 1.22 12.73
C VAL A 253 5.81 1.97 13.60
N ARG A 254 5.10 1.26 14.48
CA ARG A 254 4.16 1.88 15.42
C ARG A 254 4.87 2.71 16.50
N ALA A 255 6.01 2.26 17.01
CA ALA A 255 6.83 3.01 17.97
C ALA A 255 7.37 4.31 17.38
N ALA A 256 7.73 4.33 16.09
CA ALA A 256 8.16 5.53 15.37
C ALA A 256 7.01 6.52 15.06
N GLY A 257 5.77 6.22 15.48
CA GLY A 257 4.63 7.13 15.38
C GLY A 257 3.71 6.92 14.18
N TYR A 258 3.98 5.97 13.28
CA TYR A 258 3.08 5.68 12.17
C TYR A 258 1.76 5.07 12.68
N ARG A 259 0.61 5.67 12.30
CA ARG A 259 -0.72 5.27 12.79
C ARG A 259 -1.72 4.93 11.68
N ASP A 260 -1.33 5.14 10.44
CA ASP A 260 -2.20 4.89 9.29
C ASP A 260 -2.25 3.41 8.92
N LYS A 261 -3.06 3.07 7.89
CA LYS A 261 -3.16 1.71 7.36
C LYS A 261 -1.84 1.29 6.71
N ILE A 262 -1.56 0.00 6.79
CA ILE A 262 -0.42 -0.63 6.13
C ILE A 262 -0.91 -1.34 4.89
N GLY A 263 -0.35 -1.00 3.73
CA GLY A 263 -0.65 -1.62 2.46
C GLY A 263 -0.10 -3.04 2.37
N LEU A 264 -0.90 -3.97 1.91
CA LEU A 264 -0.52 -5.36 1.68
C LEU A 264 -0.17 -5.53 0.20
N GLU A 265 1.03 -5.08 -0.19
CA GLU A 265 1.48 -5.15 -1.57
C GLU A 265 2.36 -6.38 -1.82
N PHE A 266 1.73 -7.51 -1.75
CA PHE A 266 2.34 -8.80 -2.04
C PHE A 266 1.36 -9.73 -2.75
N MET A 267 1.89 -10.76 -3.40
CA MET A 267 1.09 -11.80 -4.04
C MET A 267 0.92 -12.96 -3.06
N PRO A 268 -0.31 -13.29 -2.65
CA PRO A 268 -0.55 -14.48 -1.83
C PRO A 268 0.13 -15.71 -2.41
N LEU A 269 0.88 -16.43 -1.58
CA LEU A 269 1.59 -17.64 -1.98
C LEU A 269 0.59 -18.66 -2.53
N ASN A 270 0.88 -19.26 -3.68
CA ASN A 270 0.00 -20.18 -4.41
C ASN A 270 -1.38 -19.57 -4.79
N GLN A 271 -1.50 -18.24 -4.80
CA GLN A 271 -2.78 -17.53 -5.01
C GLN A 271 -3.86 -17.88 -3.96
N ASP A 272 -3.44 -18.28 -2.75
CA ASP A 272 -4.33 -18.61 -1.64
C ASP A 272 -4.57 -17.36 -0.77
N ASP A 273 -5.51 -16.53 -1.22
CA ASP A 273 -5.89 -15.30 -0.53
C ASP A 273 -6.40 -15.57 0.90
N ALA A 274 -7.09 -16.68 1.12
CA ALA A 274 -7.65 -17.02 2.43
C ALA A 274 -6.53 -17.37 3.42
N ARG A 275 -5.55 -18.15 2.99
CA ARG A 275 -4.38 -18.48 3.79
C ARG A 275 -3.55 -17.24 4.11
N ALA A 276 -3.36 -16.35 3.14
CA ALA A 276 -2.64 -15.10 3.38
C ALA A 276 -3.34 -14.23 4.43
N VAL A 277 -4.68 -14.19 4.47
CA VAL A 277 -5.44 -13.52 5.54
C VAL A 277 -5.15 -14.16 6.90
N GLU A 278 -5.15 -15.49 6.99
CA GLU A 278 -4.85 -16.20 8.24
C GLU A 278 -3.43 -15.86 8.75
N ASP A 279 -2.45 -15.85 7.86
CA ASP A 279 -1.07 -15.50 8.19
C ASP A 279 -0.95 -14.04 8.66
N MET A 280 -1.67 -13.10 8.05
CA MET A 280 -1.74 -11.70 8.50
C MET A 280 -2.36 -11.56 9.89
N LEU A 281 -3.44 -12.29 10.17
CA LEU A 281 -4.09 -12.27 11.48
C LEU A 281 -3.19 -12.88 12.57
N ALA A 282 -2.39 -13.88 12.23
CA ALA A 282 -1.43 -14.51 13.15
C ALA A 282 -0.28 -13.58 13.56
N LEU A 283 0.05 -12.55 12.77
CA LEU A 283 1.06 -11.54 13.13
C LEU A 283 0.67 -10.74 14.39
N GLY A 284 -0.63 -10.55 14.66
CA GLY A 284 -1.12 -9.91 15.88
C GLY A 284 -0.70 -8.45 16.06
N VAL A 285 -0.40 -7.72 14.99
CA VAL A 285 0.22 -6.37 15.03
C VAL A 285 -0.63 -5.32 14.28
N ALA A 286 -1.94 -5.57 14.14
CA ALA A 286 -2.86 -4.63 13.47
C ALA A 286 -3.18 -3.39 14.32
#